data_2bd5377935bf835472d78f8229dc0a94
#
_entry.id   2bd5377935bf835472d78f8229dc0a94
#
_cell.length_a   1.000
_cell.length_b   1.000
_cell.length_c   1.000
_cell.angle_alpha   90.00
_cell.angle_beta   90.00
_cell.angle_gamma   90.00
#
_symmetry.space_group_name_H-M   'P 1'
#
loop_
_entity.id
_entity.type
_entity.pdbx_description
1 polymer ?
#
loop_
_entity_poly.entity_id
_entity_poly.type
_entity_poly.pdbx_seq_one_letter_code
_entity_poly.pdbx_strand_id
1 'polypeptide(L)'
;MSYLLRLVVPDRPGILGAVATALGESGIDIVSVDVLERGGGVAVDDIVVDLPPGRLPDSLITASQGVPGVQVESLRPFAGPLDTHRELELLESLARAAEWTAVKLLAAELPRVFHSGWAVVLSGDGEGLCEVLAASDAAPTFDGMTVPWLPLSSARLLPSEADWLPERWREMAIEMMAAPFGSPRTAVVIGRSGGPAFRRSELLRMVHLIGIAASVAHLPPA
;
A
#
# COMPACT_ATOMS: atom_id res chain seq x y z
N MET A 1 15.12 -5.13 14.50
CA MET A 1 14.29 -5.56 13.34
C MET A 1 13.02 -4.74 13.35
N SER A 2 12.69 -4.11 12.22
CA SER A 2 11.58 -3.16 12.20
C SER A 2 10.27 -3.82 11.75
N TYR A 3 9.16 -3.34 12.29
CA TYR A 3 7.81 -3.79 11.98
C TYR A 3 6.90 -2.60 11.71
N LEU A 4 5.95 -2.78 10.80
CA LEU A 4 4.83 -1.87 10.58
C LEU A 4 3.60 -2.42 11.32
N LEU A 5 3.17 -1.65 12.29
CA LEU A 5 2.04 -1.96 13.15
C LEU A 5 0.88 -1.04 12.77
N ARG A 6 -0.23 -1.59 12.28
CA ARG A 6 -1.46 -0.84 12.04
C ARG A 6 -2.39 -0.99 13.21
N LEU A 7 -2.76 0.15 13.79
CA LEU A 7 -3.64 0.22 14.94
C LEU A 7 -4.95 0.91 14.59
N VAL A 8 -6.04 0.42 15.16
CA VAL A 8 -7.30 1.14 15.28
C VAL A 8 -7.41 1.63 16.71
N VAL A 9 -7.49 2.94 16.89
CA VAL A 9 -7.47 3.58 18.20
C VAL A 9 -8.68 4.51 18.39
N PRO A 10 -9.18 4.73 19.62
CA PRO A 10 -10.16 5.78 19.89
C PRO A 10 -9.62 7.15 19.48
N ASP A 11 -10.39 7.92 18.68
CA ASP A 11 -9.97 9.27 18.27
C ASP A 11 -10.17 10.28 19.40
N ARG A 12 -9.22 10.30 20.34
CA ARG A 12 -9.21 11.20 21.49
C ARG A 12 -7.81 11.70 21.84
N PRO A 13 -7.68 12.90 22.39
CA PRO A 13 -6.38 13.42 22.83
C PRO A 13 -5.68 12.46 23.79
N GLY A 14 -4.36 12.29 23.59
CA GLY A 14 -3.50 11.49 24.46
C GLY A 14 -3.42 10.01 24.10
N ILE A 15 -4.23 9.48 23.18
CA ILE A 15 -4.23 8.05 22.87
C ILE A 15 -2.88 7.58 22.29
N LEU A 16 -2.30 8.33 21.35
CA LEU A 16 -0.97 8.01 20.80
C LEU A 16 0.12 8.08 21.88
N GLY A 17 0.00 9.02 22.83
CA GLY A 17 0.89 9.08 23.99
C GLY A 17 0.80 7.84 24.88
N ALA A 18 -0.40 7.31 25.11
CA ALA A 18 -0.60 6.08 25.86
C ALA A 18 0.00 4.86 25.12
N VAL A 19 -0.20 4.76 23.81
CA VAL A 19 0.42 3.72 22.98
C VAL A 19 1.95 3.82 23.03
N ALA A 20 2.50 5.04 22.87
CA ALA A 20 3.95 5.25 22.92
C ALA A 20 4.55 4.87 24.27
N THR A 21 3.86 5.18 25.36
CA THR A 21 4.28 4.77 26.71
C THR A 21 4.29 3.26 26.85
N ALA A 22 3.22 2.57 26.43
CA ALA A 22 3.11 1.11 26.53
C ALA A 22 4.18 0.37 25.71
N LEU A 23 4.48 0.86 24.50
CA LEU A 23 5.56 0.34 23.68
C LEU A 23 6.92 0.60 24.33
N GLY A 24 7.18 1.83 24.81
CA GLY A 24 8.42 2.22 25.46
C GLY A 24 8.71 1.44 26.74
N GLU A 25 7.70 1.17 27.59
CA GLU A 25 7.82 0.31 28.78
C GLU A 25 8.22 -1.12 28.43
N SER A 26 7.87 -1.57 27.22
CA SER A 26 8.31 -2.85 26.67
C SER A 26 9.68 -2.80 25.97
N GLY A 27 10.37 -1.64 26.00
CA GLY A 27 11.67 -1.43 25.36
C GLY A 27 11.60 -1.35 23.85
N ILE A 28 10.43 -1.04 23.27
CA ILE A 28 10.17 -0.92 21.85
C ILE A 28 10.33 0.56 21.46
N ASP A 29 11.14 0.84 20.44
CA ASP A 29 11.34 2.19 19.92
C ASP A 29 10.40 2.49 18.77
N ILE A 30 9.78 3.68 18.78
CA ILE A 30 8.92 4.17 17.71
C ILE A 30 9.76 4.98 16.74
N VAL A 31 9.76 4.57 15.49
CA VAL A 31 10.56 5.19 14.44
C VAL A 31 9.75 6.19 13.61
N SER A 32 8.47 5.86 13.32
CA SER A 32 7.52 6.80 12.70
C SER A 32 6.08 6.52 13.10
N VAL A 33 5.23 7.54 12.95
CA VAL A 33 3.78 7.45 13.14
C VAL A 33 3.09 8.19 12.01
N ASP A 34 2.20 7.51 11.29
CA ASP A 34 1.37 8.06 10.24
C ASP A 34 -0.11 7.85 10.57
N VAL A 35 -0.86 8.93 10.69
CA VAL A 35 -2.32 8.87 10.85
C VAL A 35 -2.96 8.74 9.49
N LEU A 36 -3.43 7.54 9.16
CA LEU A 36 -3.98 7.22 7.84
C LEU A 36 -5.39 7.76 7.66
N GLU A 37 -6.22 7.59 8.69
CA GLU A 37 -7.65 7.91 8.60
C GLU A 37 -8.21 8.28 9.96
N ARG A 38 -9.17 9.23 9.99
CA ARG A 38 -9.92 9.60 11.19
C ARG A 38 -11.39 9.72 10.86
N GLY A 39 -12.24 9.14 11.69
CA GLY A 39 -13.68 9.23 11.52
C GLY A 39 -14.45 8.27 12.39
N GLY A 40 -15.72 8.56 12.64
CA GLY A 40 -16.57 7.68 13.45
C GLY A 40 -16.12 7.45 14.90
N GLY A 41 -15.31 8.36 15.47
CA GLY A 41 -14.78 8.24 16.83
C GLY A 41 -13.53 7.34 16.94
N VAL A 42 -12.96 6.91 15.80
CA VAL A 42 -11.73 6.11 15.74
C VAL A 42 -10.73 6.74 14.79
N ALA A 43 -9.44 6.46 15.00
CA ALA A 43 -8.38 6.73 14.07
C ALA A 43 -7.68 5.41 13.68
N VAL A 44 -7.09 5.39 12.49
CA VAL A 44 -6.25 4.30 12.01
C VAL A 44 -4.85 4.84 11.81
N ASP A 45 -3.91 4.29 12.57
CA ASP A 45 -2.52 4.75 12.59
C ASP A 45 -1.58 3.62 12.15
N ASP A 46 -0.63 3.95 11.27
CA ASP A 46 0.52 3.10 10.96
C ASP A 46 1.72 3.56 11.78
N ILE A 47 2.28 2.66 12.58
CA ILE A 47 3.43 2.93 13.43
C ILE A 47 4.57 1.99 13.02
N VAL A 48 5.70 2.57 12.62
CA VAL A 48 6.92 1.79 12.43
C VAL A 48 7.68 1.74 13.74
N VAL A 49 8.01 0.53 14.14
CA VAL A 49 8.69 0.27 15.42
C VAL A 49 9.92 -0.60 15.23
N ASP A 50 10.93 -0.37 16.06
CA ASP A 50 12.10 -1.22 16.17
C ASP A 50 11.98 -2.16 17.37
N LEU A 51 11.91 -3.47 17.05
CA LEU A 51 11.85 -4.52 18.04
C LEU A 51 13.27 -4.90 18.49
N PRO A 52 13.57 -4.84 19.81
CA PRO A 52 14.87 -5.22 20.33
C PRO A 52 15.22 -6.68 20.04
N PRO A 53 16.51 -7.01 19.92
CA PRO A 53 16.97 -8.39 19.78
C PRO A 53 16.44 -9.29 20.90
N GLY A 54 15.96 -10.49 20.52
CA GLY A 54 15.44 -11.50 21.48
C GLY A 54 13.99 -11.31 21.89
N ARG A 55 13.32 -10.24 21.48
CA ARG A 55 11.88 -10.08 21.65
C ARG A 55 11.11 -10.71 20.47
N LEU A 56 9.96 -11.28 20.78
CA LEU A 56 9.04 -11.82 19.76
C LEU A 56 8.10 -10.72 19.26
N PRO A 57 7.69 -10.78 17.97
CA PRO A 57 6.73 -9.82 17.40
C PRO A 57 5.42 -9.71 18.16
N ASP A 58 4.95 -10.78 18.78
CA ASP A 58 3.73 -10.82 19.59
C ASP A 58 3.77 -9.84 20.77
N SER A 59 4.97 -9.44 21.25
CA SER A 59 5.11 -8.43 22.29
C SER A 59 4.61 -7.06 21.83
N LEU A 60 4.65 -6.76 20.53
CA LEU A 60 4.10 -5.54 19.95
C LEU A 60 2.57 -5.50 20.07
N ILE A 61 1.95 -6.64 19.75
CA ILE A 61 0.50 -6.81 19.87
C ILE A 61 0.07 -6.65 21.33
N THR A 62 0.74 -7.38 22.23
CA THR A 62 0.42 -7.38 23.67
C THR A 62 0.57 -5.98 24.27
N ALA A 63 1.67 -5.28 23.99
CA ALA A 63 1.90 -3.93 24.50
C ALA A 63 0.84 -2.94 24.00
N SER A 64 0.52 -2.98 22.70
CA SER A 64 -0.45 -2.06 22.10
C SER A 64 -1.88 -2.31 22.61
N GLN A 65 -2.31 -3.58 22.68
CA GLN A 65 -3.64 -3.96 23.18
C GLN A 65 -3.80 -3.80 24.70
N GLY A 66 -2.70 -3.63 25.44
CA GLY A 66 -2.72 -3.21 26.82
C GLY A 66 -3.32 -1.81 27.03
N VAL A 67 -3.36 -0.98 26.00
CA VAL A 67 -3.99 0.35 26.05
C VAL A 67 -5.50 0.21 25.77
N PRO A 68 -6.38 0.67 26.69
CA PRO A 68 -7.83 0.50 26.55
C PRO A 68 -8.39 1.08 25.26
N GLY A 69 -9.07 0.24 24.48
CA GLY A 69 -9.72 0.59 23.21
C GLY A 69 -8.82 0.50 21.97
N VAL A 70 -7.55 0.19 22.13
CA VAL A 70 -6.62 -0.04 21.01
C VAL A 70 -6.77 -1.45 20.48
N GLN A 71 -6.84 -1.57 19.16
CA GLN A 71 -6.88 -2.84 18.45
C GLN A 71 -5.74 -2.89 17.44
N VAL A 72 -5.06 -4.03 17.33
CA VAL A 72 -4.06 -4.29 16.29
C VAL A 72 -4.78 -4.85 15.08
N GLU A 73 -4.78 -4.09 13.97
CA GLU A 73 -5.36 -4.55 12.70
C GLU A 73 -4.36 -5.42 11.93
N SER A 74 -3.09 -5.04 11.93
CA SER A 74 -2.03 -5.85 11.31
C SER A 74 -0.67 -5.58 11.89
N LEU A 75 0.20 -6.60 11.83
CA LEU A 75 1.61 -6.54 12.15
C LEU A 75 2.40 -7.17 11.02
N ARG A 76 3.29 -6.40 10.38
CA ARG A 76 4.05 -6.87 9.23
C ARG A 76 5.52 -6.50 9.38
N PRO A 77 6.46 -7.34 8.92
CA PRO A 77 7.85 -6.93 8.83
C PRO A 77 7.99 -5.66 7.99
N PHE A 78 8.79 -4.73 8.47
CA PHE A 78 9.09 -3.50 7.75
C PHE A 78 10.53 -3.57 7.21
N ALA A 79 10.66 -3.50 5.88
CA ALA A 79 11.96 -3.51 5.21
C ALA A 79 12.19 -2.17 4.50
N GLY A 80 13.32 -1.58 4.77
CA GLY A 80 13.79 -0.37 4.10
C GLY A 80 14.00 0.82 5.03
N PRO A 81 14.71 1.86 4.58
CA PRO A 81 14.88 3.08 5.34
C PRO A 81 13.53 3.80 5.49
N LEU A 82 13.35 4.48 6.62
CA LEU A 82 12.28 5.46 6.78
C LEU A 82 12.66 6.69 5.98
N ASP A 83 12.06 6.80 4.83
CA ASP A 83 12.28 7.96 3.98
C ASP A 83 10.96 8.69 3.79
N THR A 84 10.88 9.86 4.38
CA THR A 84 9.72 10.76 4.27
C THR A 84 9.60 11.38 2.87
N HIS A 85 10.63 11.19 2.02
CA HIS A 85 10.71 11.82 0.70
C HIS A 85 10.55 10.85 -0.47
N ARG A 86 10.27 9.58 -0.21
CA ARG A 86 10.18 8.53 -1.25
C ARG A 86 9.27 8.88 -2.43
N GLU A 87 8.14 9.52 -2.16
CA GLU A 87 7.24 9.93 -3.23
C GLU A 87 7.87 11.00 -4.12
N LEU A 88 8.56 11.96 -3.51
CA LEU A 88 9.25 13.02 -4.24
C LEU A 88 10.43 12.47 -5.03
N GLU A 89 11.22 11.58 -4.44
CA GLU A 89 12.34 10.90 -5.11
C GLU A 89 11.85 10.05 -6.28
N LEU A 90 10.73 9.33 -6.09
CA LEU A 90 10.11 8.58 -7.17
C LEU A 90 9.70 9.51 -8.32
N LEU A 91 8.96 10.58 -8.03
CA LEU A 91 8.51 11.54 -9.05
C LEU A 91 9.69 12.20 -9.77
N GLU A 92 10.76 12.57 -9.04
CA GLU A 92 11.97 13.13 -9.62
C GLU A 92 12.68 12.13 -10.54
N SER A 93 12.73 10.87 -10.14
CA SER A 93 13.32 9.79 -10.93
C SER A 93 12.51 9.49 -12.19
N LEU A 94 11.18 9.50 -12.09
CA LEU A 94 10.27 9.33 -13.23
C LEU A 94 10.43 10.47 -14.24
N ALA A 95 10.55 11.73 -13.76
CA ALA A 95 10.74 12.88 -14.63
C ALA A 95 12.05 12.86 -15.45
N ARG A 96 13.05 12.15 -14.97
CA ARG A 96 14.35 11.99 -15.66
C ARG A 96 14.42 10.74 -16.53
N ALA A 97 13.52 9.79 -16.35
CA ALA A 97 13.57 8.52 -17.03
C ALA A 97 12.95 8.59 -18.44
N ALA A 98 13.45 7.77 -19.37
CA ALA A 98 12.74 7.53 -20.61
C ALA A 98 11.45 6.76 -20.33
N GLU A 99 10.41 6.98 -21.16
CA GLU A 99 9.05 6.47 -21.00
C GLU A 99 8.94 5.02 -20.48
N TRP A 100 9.54 4.07 -21.17
CA TRP A 100 9.52 2.65 -20.78
C TRP A 100 10.30 2.36 -19.49
N THR A 101 11.34 3.14 -19.21
CA THR A 101 12.09 3.04 -17.95
C THR A 101 11.25 3.59 -16.80
N ALA A 102 10.49 4.67 -17.04
CA ALA A 102 9.60 5.26 -16.07
C ALA A 102 8.51 4.27 -15.61
N VAL A 103 7.88 3.54 -16.56
CA VAL A 103 6.85 2.54 -16.24
C VAL A 103 7.41 1.40 -15.37
N LYS A 104 8.60 0.90 -15.71
CA LYS A 104 9.28 -0.14 -14.91
C LYS A 104 9.67 0.37 -13.53
N LEU A 105 10.23 1.58 -13.45
CA LEU A 105 10.60 2.20 -12.18
C LEU A 105 9.39 2.42 -11.29
N LEU A 106 8.28 2.89 -11.86
CA LEU A 106 7.02 3.06 -11.13
C LEU A 106 6.58 1.73 -10.50
N ALA A 107 6.50 0.65 -11.29
CA ALA A 107 6.12 -0.66 -10.78
C ALA A 107 7.07 -1.17 -9.68
N ALA A 108 8.37 -0.94 -9.80
CA ALA A 108 9.37 -1.39 -8.84
C ALA A 108 9.29 -0.66 -7.50
N GLU A 109 9.03 0.66 -7.50
CA GLU A 109 9.10 1.49 -6.29
C GLU A 109 7.76 1.62 -5.54
N LEU A 110 6.61 1.47 -6.22
CA LEU A 110 5.29 1.60 -5.60
C LEU A 110 5.08 0.70 -4.37
N PRO A 111 5.55 -0.57 -4.34
CA PRO A 111 5.41 -1.41 -3.15
C PRO A 111 6.01 -0.78 -1.89
N ARG A 112 7.15 -0.08 -2.03
CA ARG A 112 7.80 0.62 -0.91
C ARG A 112 7.02 1.87 -0.49
N VAL A 113 6.52 2.63 -1.47
CA VAL A 113 5.76 3.87 -1.22
C VAL A 113 4.45 3.59 -0.48
N PHE A 114 3.74 2.52 -0.86
CA PHE A 114 2.43 2.18 -0.27
C PHE A 114 2.48 1.07 0.78
N HIS A 115 3.68 0.66 1.21
CA HIS A 115 3.83 -0.49 2.11
C HIS A 115 2.98 -1.69 1.64
N SER A 116 2.96 -1.93 0.31
CA SER A 116 2.26 -3.03 -0.33
C SER A 116 3.21 -4.18 -0.67
N GLY A 117 2.67 -5.35 -1.00
CA GLY A 117 3.47 -6.51 -1.34
C GLY A 117 4.03 -6.45 -2.76
N TRP A 118 3.28 -5.83 -3.68
CA TRP A 118 3.61 -5.80 -5.09
C TRP A 118 2.88 -4.68 -5.84
N ALA A 119 3.35 -4.40 -7.06
CA ALA A 119 2.70 -3.50 -8.00
C ALA A 119 2.82 -4.04 -9.42
N VAL A 120 1.84 -3.73 -10.27
CA VAL A 120 1.83 -4.02 -11.69
C VAL A 120 1.24 -2.85 -12.47
N VAL A 121 1.78 -2.59 -13.64
CA VAL A 121 1.19 -1.69 -14.64
C VAL A 121 0.70 -2.56 -15.78
N LEU A 122 -0.59 -2.46 -16.09
CA LEU A 122 -1.21 -3.29 -17.12
C LEU A 122 -2.13 -2.46 -18.02
N SER A 123 -2.37 -2.96 -19.21
CA SER A 123 -3.26 -2.36 -20.21
C SER A 123 -4.28 -3.38 -20.69
N GLY A 124 -5.48 -2.91 -21.07
CA GLY A 124 -6.55 -3.75 -21.57
C GLY A 124 -7.82 -2.98 -21.88
N ASP A 125 -8.80 -3.68 -22.44
CA ASP A 125 -10.13 -3.15 -22.78
C ASP A 125 -11.27 -3.77 -21.95
N GLY A 126 -10.94 -4.71 -21.05
CA GLY A 126 -11.88 -5.40 -20.19
C GLY A 126 -12.55 -6.63 -20.83
N GLU A 127 -12.45 -6.80 -22.12
CA GLU A 127 -13.05 -7.93 -22.87
C GLU A 127 -11.99 -8.98 -23.26
N GLY A 128 -10.81 -8.52 -23.66
CA GLY A 128 -9.67 -9.36 -24.01
C GLY A 128 -8.74 -9.62 -22.83
N LEU A 129 -7.62 -10.32 -23.14
CA LEU A 129 -6.55 -10.55 -22.19
C LEU A 129 -5.81 -9.23 -21.92
N CYS A 130 -5.45 -9.00 -20.66
CA CYS A 130 -4.62 -7.84 -20.33
C CYS A 130 -3.17 -8.06 -20.74
N GLU A 131 -2.50 -6.95 -21.05
CA GLU A 131 -1.06 -6.88 -21.29
C GLU A 131 -0.37 -6.31 -20.06
N VAL A 132 0.67 -7.00 -19.57
CA VAL A 132 1.51 -6.50 -18.46
C VAL A 132 2.63 -5.65 -19.03
N LEU A 133 2.59 -4.34 -18.76
CA LEU A 133 3.59 -3.38 -19.22
C LEU A 133 4.82 -3.37 -18.30
N ALA A 134 4.62 -3.49 -17.00
CA ALA A 134 5.66 -3.63 -15.98
C ALA A 134 5.11 -4.27 -14.72
N ALA A 135 5.99 -4.93 -13.96
CA ALA A 135 5.65 -5.55 -12.70
C ALA A 135 6.83 -5.44 -11.72
N SER A 136 6.54 -5.36 -10.42
CA SER A 136 7.54 -5.54 -9.37
C SER A 136 7.90 -7.02 -9.23
N ASP A 137 9.04 -7.32 -8.63
CA ASP A 137 9.57 -8.70 -8.51
C ASP A 137 8.60 -9.67 -7.81
N ALA A 138 7.82 -9.17 -6.86
CA ALA A 138 6.86 -9.98 -6.09
C ALA A 138 5.43 -9.95 -6.67
N ALA A 139 5.23 -9.34 -7.83
CA ALA A 139 3.92 -9.26 -8.46
C ALA A 139 3.45 -10.65 -8.91
N PRO A 140 2.18 -10.99 -8.67
CA PRO A 140 1.62 -12.21 -9.23
C PRO A 140 1.44 -12.07 -10.74
N THR A 141 1.33 -13.21 -11.44
CA THR A 141 1.16 -13.23 -12.89
C THR A 141 -0.25 -12.80 -13.28
N PHE A 142 -0.36 -11.73 -14.06
CA PHE A 142 -1.58 -11.26 -14.70
C PHE A 142 -1.68 -11.72 -16.16
N ASP A 143 -0.61 -12.26 -16.72
CA ASP A 143 -0.60 -12.73 -18.11
C ASP A 143 -1.69 -13.78 -18.35
N GLY A 144 -2.45 -13.60 -19.42
CA GLY A 144 -3.56 -14.49 -19.76
C GLY A 144 -4.84 -14.26 -18.93
N MET A 145 -4.90 -13.19 -18.14
CA MET A 145 -6.10 -12.81 -17.40
C MET A 145 -6.92 -11.77 -18.14
N THR A 146 -8.25 -11.88 -18.02
CA THR A 146 -9.16 -10.78 -18.34
C THR A 146 -9.40 -9.96 -17.10
N VAL A 147 -9.31 -8.64 -17.23
CA VAL A 147 -9.52 -7.68 -16.13
C VAL A 147 -10.74 -6.81 -16.44
N PRO A 148 -11.98 -7.27 -16.08
CA PRO A 148 -13.24 -6.69 -16.55
C PRO A 148 -13.53 -5.29 -15.99
N TRP A 149 -12.70 -4.79 -15.10
CA TRP A 149 -12.77 -3.43 -14.55
C TRP A 149 -11.99 -2.39 -15.38
N LEU A 150 -11.29 -2.80 -16.43
CA LEU A 150 -10.81 -1.89 -17.47
C LEU A 150 -11.90 -1.70 -18.55
N PRO A 151 -11.95 -0.54 -19.19
CA PRO A 151 -11.17 0.67 -18.92
C PRO A 151 -11.55 1.32 -17.60
N LEU A 152 -10.56 1.92 -16.92
CA LEU A 152 -10.70 2.51 -15.58
C LEU A 152 -10.72 4.03 -15.67
N SER A 153 -11.87 4.66 -15.38
CA SER A 153 -12.01 6.13 -15.41
C SER A 153 -11.58 6.83 -14.12
N SER A 154 -11.58 6.11 -13.00
CA SER A 154 -11.19 6.63 -11.68
C SER A 154 -10.61 5.54 -10.81
N ALA A 155 -9.72 5.91 -9.89
CA ALA A 155 -9.14 4.96 -8.96
C ALA A 155 -10.20 4.30 -8.07
N ARG A 156 -9.99 3.02 -7.74
CA ARG A 156 -10.93 2.23 -6.93
C ARG A 156 -10.23 1.11 -6.19
N LEU A 157 -10.86 0.68 -5.11
CA LEU A 157 -10.55 -0.60 -4.48
C LEU A 157 -11.10 -1.73 -5.36
N LEU A 158 -10.33 -2.79 -5.54
CA LEU A 158 -10.79 -3.98 -6.27
C LEU A 158 -11.25 -5.02 -5.26
N PRO A 159 -12.45 -5.62 -5.46
CA PRO A 159 -12.96 -6.62 -4.53
C PRO A 159 -12.06 -7.87 -4.49
N SER A 160 -11.69 -8.31 -3.30
CA SER A 160 -10.87 -9.51 -3.06
C SER A 160 -11.59 -10.82 -3.40
N GLU A 161 -12.93 -10.80 -3.42
CA GLU A 161 -13.81 -11.95 -3.71
C GLU A 161 -14.37 -11.95 -5.14
N ALA A 162 -13.79 -11.13 -6.04
CA ALA A 162 -14.31 -11.00 -7.40
C ALA A 162 -14.12 -12.28 -8.23
N ASP A 163 -15.12 -12.64 -9.04
CA ASP A 163 -15.13 -13.87 -9.85
C ASP A 163 -14.02 -13.96 -10.90
N TRP A 164 -13.50 -12.81 -11.36
CA TRP A 164 -12.39 -12.76 -12.30
C TRP A 164 -11.04 -13.10 -11.68
N LEU A 165 -10.96 -13.13 -10.34
CA LEU A 165 -9.72 -13.48 -9.63
C LEU A 165 -9.52 -15.00 -9.62
N PRO A 166 -8.27 -15.46 -9.80
CA PRO A 166 -7.93 -16.86 -9.55
C PRO A 166 -8.31 -17.28 -8.13
N GLU A 167 -8.82 -18.50 -7.96
CA GLU A 167 -9.25 -19.02 -6.66
C GLU A 167 -8.18 -18.85 -5.57
N ARG A 168 -6.93 -19.21 -5.89
CA ARG A 168 -5.80 -19.05 -4.96
C ARG A 168 -5.58 -17.62 -4.47
N TRP A 169 -5.96 -16.59 -5.27
CA TRP A 169 -5.82 -15.20 -4.84
C TRP A 169 -6.91 -14.81 -3.85
N ARG A 170 -8.11 -15.35 -4.03
CA ARG A 170 -9.22 -15.21 -3.07
C ARG A 170 -8.87 -15.90 -1.75
N GLU A 171 -8.34 -17.14 -1.79
CA GLU A 171 -7.85 -17.86 -0.61
C GLU A 171 -6.74 -17.11 0.15
N MET A 172 -5.89 -16.40 -0.56
CA MET A 172 -4.82 -15.57 0.03
C MET A 172 -5.32 -14.21 0.53
N ALA A 173 -6.60 -13.92 0.42
CA ALA A 173 -7.21 -12.64 0.76
C ALA A 173 -6.38 -11.46 0.23
N ILE A 174 -6.14 -11.46 -1.10
CA ILE A 174 -5.34 -10.40 -1.73
C ILE A 174 -6.17 -9.12 -1.79
N GLU A 175 -5.74 -8.12 -1.06
CA GLU A 175 -6.28 -6.77 -1.12
C GLU A 175 -5.62 -5.99 -2.24
N MET A 176 -6.43 -5.27 -3.04
CA MET A 176 -5.93 -4.53 -4.20
C MET A 176 -6.59 -3.17 -4.35
N MET A 177 -5.84 -2.22 -4.88
CA MET A 177 -6.39 -0.98 -5.42
C MET A 177 -5.77 -0.64 -6.77
N ALA A 178 -6.54 0.03 -7.62
CA ALA A 178 -6.12 0.41 -8.97
C ALA A 178 -6.38 1.89 -9.24
N ALA A 179 -5.50 2.50 -10.04
CA ALA A 179 -5.65 3.86 -10.54
C ALA A 179 -5.32 3.91 -12.04
N PRO A 180 -6.04 4.73 -12.84
CA PRO A 180 -5.71 4.95 -14.24
C PRO A 180 -4.34 5.62 -14.37
N PHE A 181 -3.57 5.23 -15.39
CA PHE A 181 -2.22 5.76 -15.63
C PHE A 181 -2.07 6.24 -17.07
N GLY A 182 -2.14 7.54 -17.27
CA GLY A 182 -2.08 8.19 -18.58
C GLY A 182 -3.37 8.03 -19.40
N SER A 183 -3.97 6.85 -19.42
CA SER A 183 -5.21 6.56 -20.13
C SER A 183 -6.14 5.66 -19.31
N PRO A 184 -7.46 5.65 -19.61
CA PRO A 184 -8.39 4.72 -18.98
C PRO A 184 -8.10 3.24 -19.28
N ARG A 185 -7.38 2.95 -20.36
CA ARG A 185 -7.02 1.58 -20.77
C ARG A 185 -5.76 1.05 -20.07
N THR A 186 -5.03 1.93 -19.39
CA THR A 186 -3.82 1.58 -18.66
C THR A 186 -4.04 1.85 -17.18
N ALA A 187 -3.72 0.91 -16.32
CA ALA A 187 -3.86 1.04 -14.88
C ALA A 187 -2.61 0.58 -14.13
N VAL A 188 -2.34 1.27 -13.05
CA VAL A 188 -1.47 0.78 -11.98
C VAL A 188 -2.31 0.04 -10.98
N VAL A 189 -1.90 -1.17 -10.62
CA VAL A 189 -2.49 -1.96 -9.55
C VAL A 189 -1.44 -2.20 -8.48
N ILE A 190 -1.78 -1.98 -7.24
CA ILE A 190 -0.96 -2.39 -6.10
C ILE A 190 -1.74 -3.35 -5.22
N GLY A 191 -1.04 -4.30 -4.60
CA GLY A 191 -1.68 -5.32 -3.80
C GLY A 191 -0.84 -5.79 -2.64
N ARG A 192 -1.54 -6.39 -1.68
CA ARG A 192 -0.96 -7.04 -0.51
C ARG A 192 -1.71 -8.33 -0.20
N SER A 193 -0.97 -9.38 0.14
CA SER A 193 -1.55 -10.67 0.53
C SER A 193 -1.78 -10.68 2.03
N GLY A 194 -2.93 -11.19 2.47
CA GLY A 194 -3.27 -11.31 3.89
C GLY A 194 -3.58 -9.98 4.58
N GLY A 195 -3.97 -8.96 3.83
CA GLY A 195 -4.38 -7.65 4.38
C GLY A 195 -3.26 -6.78 4.96
N PRO A 196 -3.58 -5.72 5.67
CA PRO A 196 -4.92 -5.19 5.89
C PRO A 196 -5.52 -4.60 4.61
N ALA A 197 -6.86 -4.43 4.59
CA ALA A 197 -7.55 -3.76 3.49
C ALA A 197 -7.00 -2.35 3.26
N PHE A 198 -6.97 -1.93 1.99
CA PHE A 198 -6.59 -0.56 1.67
C PHE A 198 -7.65 0.42 2.16
N ARG A 199 -7.21 1.53 2.74
CA ARG A 199 -8.06 2.60 3.25
C ARG A 199 -8.34 3.64 2.15
N ARG A 200 -9.42 4.39 2.34
CA ARG A 200 -9.78 5.48 1.42
C ARG A 200 -8.67 6.53 1.31
N SER A 201 -7.98 6.84 2.38
CA SER A 201 -6.83 7.74 2.41
C SER A 201 -5.67 7.22 1.54
N GLU A 202 -5.37 5.92 1.60
CA GLU A 202 -4.36 5.29 0.75
C GLU A 202 -4.76 5.38 -0.73
N LEU A 203 -6.05 5.17 -1.04
CA LEU A 203 -6.57 5.32 -2.40
C LEU A 203 -6.44 6.77 -2.92
N LEU A 204 -6.79 7.77 -2.09
CA LEU A 204 -6.64 9.18 -2.46
C LEU A 204 -5.18 9.56 -2.70
N ARG A 205 -4.28 9.07 -1.85
CA ARG A 205 -2.83 9.24 -2.03
C ARG A 205 -2.37 8.64 -3.36
N MET A 206 -2.87 7.45 -3.71
CA MET A 206 -2.59 6.81 -5.00
C MET A 206 -3.10 7.65 -6.17
N VAL A 207 -4.30 8.20 -6.10
CA VAL A 207 -4.86 9.09 -7.14
C VAL A 207 -3.90 10.23 -7.44
N HIS A 208 -3.44 10.94 -6.41
CA HIS A 208 -2.55 12.08 -6.59
C HIS A 208 -1.17 11.66 -7.11
N LEU A 209 -0.56 10.65 -6.51
CA LEU A 209 0.77 10.20 -6.92
C LEU A 209 0.78 9.69 -8.36
N ILE A 210 -0.18 8.82 -8.74
CA ILE A 210 -0.25 8.26 -10.09
C ILE A 210 -0.63 9.34 -11.11
N GLY A 211 -1.49 10.30 -10.75
CA GLY A 211 -1.80 11.45 -11.61
C GLY A 211 -0.58 12.31 -11.93
N ILE A 212 0.25 12.61 -10.91
CA ILE A 212 1.49 13.34 -11.11
C ILE A 212 2.49 12.49 -11.90
N ALA A 213 2.64 11.20 -11.55
CA ALA A 213 3.53 10.27 -12.24
C ALA A 213 3.22 10.18 -13.73
N ALA A 214 1.95 10.09 -14.12
CA ALA A 214 1.52 10.09 -15.51
C ALA A 214 1.89 11.39 -16.24
N SER A 215 1.80 12.53 -15.56
CA SER A 215 2.14 13.84 -16.12
C SER A 215 3.65 14.00 -16.34
N VAL A 216 4.47 13.55 -15.38
CA VAL A 216 5.94 13.71 -15.45
C VAL A 216 6.62 12.66 -16.31
N ALA A 217 6.05 11.46 -16.42
CA ALA A 217 6.56 10.39 -17.27
C ALA A 217 6.33 10.63 -18.78
N HIS A 218 5.69 11.75 -19.17
CA HIS A 218 5.41 12.12 -20.57
C HIS A 218 4.73 11.00 -21.37
N LEU A 219 3.84 10.24 -20.72
CA LEU A 219 3.08 9.21 -21.41
C LEU A 219 2.20 9.85 -22.49
N PRO A 220 2.16 9.32 -23.72
CA PRO A 220 1.28 9.84 -24.75
C PRO A 220 -0.17 9.75 -24.27
N PRO A 221 -1.01 10.75 -24.56
CA PRO A 221 -2.44 10.59 -24.36
C PRO A 221 -2.93 9.44 -25.23
N ALA A 222 -3.77 8.60 -24.68
CA ALA A 222 -4.37 7.44 -25.37
C ALA A 222 -5.29 7.87 -26.50
#